data_c5c5a0f320f54a82b7c7171e94ea8775
#
_entry.id   c5c5a0f320f54a82b7c7171e94ea8775
#
_cell.length_a   1.000
_cell.length_b   1.000
_cell.length_c   1.000
_cell.angle_alpha   90.00
_cell.angle_beta   90.00
_cell.angle_gamma   90.00
#
_symmetry.space_group_name_H-M   'P 1'
#
loop_
_entity.id
_entity.type
_entity.pdbx_description
1 polymer ?
#
loop_
_entity_poly.entity_id
_entity_poly.type
_entity_poly.pdbx_seq_one_letter_code
_entity_poly.pdbx_strand_id
1 'polypeptide(L)'
;MFKEERESWKDIEGFEGLYQVSNMGRVRSLDREDAQGRRRKGRVLADKHNNRGYHTIDLCRDGNIEYKLIHRLVATAFLDKPDNLPQVNHKDENKENNAVSNLEWCSALYNDMYGTRNKRVAKALERPIYVVTSSGHRYFFESARKAAKLLGLDRRAMHRCLKDKHKHHHGYTFEWAV
;
A
#
# COMPACT_ATOMS: atom_id res chain seq x y z
N MET A 1 -28.23 6.36 11.81
CA MET A 1 -28.88 5.95 10.55
C MET A 1 -27.82 6.12 9.46
N PHE A 2 -27.12 5.05 9.09
CA PHE A 2 -26.10 5.10 8.03
C PHE A 2 -26.85 5.24 6.70
N LYS A 3 -26.67 6.37 5.99
CA LYS A 3 -27.12 6.49 4.61
C LYS A 3 -26.30 5.48 3.80
N GLU A 4 -26.94 4.42 3.29
CA GLU A 4 -26.34 3.61 2.24
C GLU A 4 -26.05 4.54 1.06
N GLU A 5 -24.77 4.75 0.77
CA GLU A 5 -24.36 5.50 -0.42
C GLU A 5 -24.84 4.72 -1.65
N ARG A 6 -25.80 5.30 -2.37
CA ARG A 6 -26.28 4.71 -3.64
C ARG A 6 -25.13 4.69 -4.64
N GLU A 7 -24.97 3.58 -5.33
CA GLU A 7 -23.97 3.49 -6.38
C GLU A 7 -24.31 4.47 -7.53
N SER A 8 -23.33 5.27 -7.89
CA SER A 8 -23.39 6.22 -8.99
C SER A 8 -22.25 5.95 -9.98
N TRP A 9 -22.46 6.28 -11.24
CA TRP A 9 -21.54 5.99 -12.33
C TRP A 9 -21.17 7.27 -13.06
N LYS A 10 -19.87 7.43 -13.38
CA LYS A 10 -19.34 8.52 -14.18
C LYS A 10 -18.51 7.96 -15.33
N ASP A 11 -18.48 8.68 -16.44
CA ASP A 11 -17.62 8.34 -17.57
C ASP A 11 -16.15 8.38 -17.15
N ILE A 12 -15.35 7.46 -17.70
CA ILE A 12 -13.92 7.45 -17.51
C ILE A 12 -13.30 8.45 -18.50
N GLU A 13 -12.53 9.40 -17.99
CA GLU A 13 -11.81 10.40 -18.78
C GLU A 13 -10.98 9.75 -19.90
N GLY A 14 -11.20 10.22 -21.14
CA GLY A 14 -10.60 9.66 -22.35
C GLY A 14 -11.28 8.39 -22.87
N PHE A 15 -12.38 7.93 -22.23
CA PHE A 15 -13.16 6.76 -22.61
C PHE A 15 -14.66 7.04 -22.53
N GLU A 16 -15.07 8.28 -22.71
CA GLU A 16 -16.45 8.74 -22.68
C GLU A 16 -17.29 7.95 -23.68
N GLY A 17 -18.49 7.54 -23.27
CA GLY A 17 -19.39 6.72 -24.11
C GLY A 17 -18.95 5.25 -24.27
N LEU A 18 -17.79 4.85 -23.78
CA LEU A 18 -17.28 3.48 -23.84
C LEU A 18 -17.30 2.77 -22.48
N TYR A 19 -16.83 3.48 -21.45
CA TYR A 19 -16.70 2.90 -20.10
C TYR A 19 -17.03 3.91 -19.01
N GLN A 20 -17.60 3.38 -17.92
CA GLN A 20 -17.87 4.14 -16.71
C GLN A 20 -17.27 3.46 -15.49
N VAL A 21 -16.92 4.27 -14.50
CA VAL A 21 -16.50 3.83 -13.17
C VAL A 21 -17.54 4.23 -12.14
N SER A 22 -17.78 3.39 -11.12
CA SER A 22 -18.67 3.70 -10.02
C SER A 22 -17.93 4.29 -8.82
N ASN A 23 -18.66 5.01 -7.97
CA ASN A 23 -18.18 5.47 -6.67
C ASN A 23 -17.84 4.31 -5.70
N MET A 24 -18.21 3.07 -6.05
CA MET A 24 -17.92 1.85 -5.28
C MET A 24 -16.72 1.06 -5.83
N GLY A 25 -16.02 1.56 -6.86
CA GLY A 25 -14.84 0.91 -7.42
C GLY A 25 -15.13 -0.14 -8.49
N ARG A 26 -16.34 -0.20 -9.03
CA ARG A 26 -16.67 -1.09 -10.17
C ARG A 26 -16.51 -0.34 -11.50
N VAL A 27 -16.17 -1.07 -12.55
CA VAL A 27 -16.05 -0.54 -13.91
C VAL A 27 -17.04 -1.27 -14.81
N ARG A 28 -17.71 -0.54 -15.70
CA ARG A 28 -18.61 -1.13 -16.70
C ARG A 28 -18.33 -0.61 -18.10
N SER A 29 -18.54 -1.46 -19.11
CA SER A 29 -18.66 -1.02 -20.50
C SER A 29 -20.08 -0.56 -20.77
N LEU A 30 -20.25 0.36 -21.73
CA LEU A 30 -21.53 0.82 -22.19
C LEU A 30 -21.97 0.07 -23.46
N ASP A 31 -23.30 0.11 -23.74
CA ASP A 31 -23.83 -0.37 -25.00
C ASP A 31 -23.22 0.43 -26.14
N ARG A 32 -22.71 -0.25 -27.17
CA ARG A 32 -22.10 0.41 -28.35
C ARG A 32 -22.16 -0.50 -29.57
N GLU A 33 -21.94 0.08 -30.72
CA GLU A 33 -21.63 -0.67 -31.93
C GLU A 33 -20.11 -0.79 -32.09
N ASP A 34 -19.64 -1.97 -32.53
CA ASP A 34 -18.25 -2.16 -32.88
C ASP A 34 -17.95 -1.66 -34.31
N ALA A 35 -16.69 -1.66 -34.72
CA ALA A 35 -16.25 -1.19 -36.03
C ALA A 35 -16.89 -1.98 -37.19
N GLN A 36 -17.49 -3.14 -36.93
CA GLN A 36 -18.22 -3.97 -37.90
C GLN A 36 -19.74 -3.77 -37.82
N GLY A 37 -20.23 -2.76 -37.07
CA GLY A 37 -21.64 -2.47 -36.89
C GLY A 37 -22.39 -3.48 -35.98
N ARG A 38 -21.69 -4.31 -35.24
CA ARG A 38 -22.31 -5.30 -34.35
C ARG A 38 -22.60 -4.66 -32.97
N ARG A 39 -23.82 -4.82 -32.51
CA ARG A 39 -24.22 -4.31 -31.20
C ARG A 39 -23.53 -5.07 -30.06
N ARG A 40 -22.80 -4.36 -29.21
CA ARG A 40 -22.15 -4.86 -28.00
C ARG A 40 -22.91 -4.35 -26.79
N LYS A 41 -23.49 -5.27 -26.02
CA LYS A 41 -24.18 -4.93 -24.77
C LYS A 41 -23.17 -4.58 -23.68
N GLY A 42 -23.42 -3.50 -22.98
CA GLY A 42 -22.63 -3.08 -21.83
C GLY A 42 -22.75 -4.06 -20.65
N ARG A 43 -21.67 -4.17 -19.87
CA ARG A 43 -21.63 -5.04 -18.69
C ARG A 43 -20.62 -4.54 -17.68
N VAL A 44 -20.79 -4.93 -16.42
CA VAL A 44 -19.74 -4.78 -15.41
C VAL A 44 -18.57 -5.69 -15.77
N LEU A 45 -17.37 -5.15 -15.76
CA LEU A 45 -16.16 -5.85 -16.13
C LEU A 45 -15.53 -6.49 -14.90
N ALA A 46 -14.94 -7.67 -15.09
CA ALA A 46 -14.09 -8.28 -14.09
C ALA A 46 -12.75 -7.56 -14.06
N ASP A 47 -12.28 -7.24 -12.89
CA ASP A 47 -10.98 -6.64 -12.63
C ASP A 47 -9.91 -7.70 -12.35
N LYS A 48 -8.67 -7.28 -12.30
CA LYS A 48 -7.50 -8.12 -12.03
C LYS A 48 -6.67 -7.48 -10.92
N HIS A 49 -5.79 -8.23 -10.31
CA HIS A 49 -4.80 -7.71 -9.37
C HIS A 49 -3.43 -7.62 -10.03
N ASN A 50 -2.72 -6.54 -9.77
CA ASN A 50 -1.31 -6.46 -10.14
C ASN A 50 -0.41 -7.08 -9.05
N ASN A 51 0.90 -7.20 -9.33
CA ASN A 51 1.89 -7.76 -8.40
C ASN A 51 2.02 -6.99 -7.06
N ARG A 52 1.44 -5.78 -6.98
CA ARG A 52 1.39 -4.97 -5.77
C ARG A 52 0.05 -5.05 -5.04
N GLY A 53 -0.88 -5.91 -5.49
CA GLY A 53 -2.20 -6.11 -4.91
C GLY A 53 -3.20 -4.99 -5.18
N TYR A 54 -3.00 -4.16 -6.21
CA TYR A 54 -3.99 -3.17 -6.62
C TYR A 54 -4.92 -3.73 -7.70
N HIS A 55 -6.21 -3.39 -7.60
CA HIS A 55 -7.19 -3.67 -8.64
C HIS A 55 -6.92 -2.88 -9.92
N THR A 56 -7.01 -3.57 -11.03
CA THR A 56 -6.67 -3.05 -12.34
C THR A 56 -7.66 -3.49 -13.40
N ILE A 57 -7.78 -2.72 -14.46
CA ILE A 57 -8.65 -2.98 -15.58
C ILE A 57 -7.97 -2.62 -16.89
N ASP A 58 -8.22 -3.41 -17.93
CA ASP A 58 -7.81 -3.11 -19.28
C ASP A 58 -8.98 -2.45 -20.03
N LEU A 59 -8.77 -1.23 -20.51
CA LEU A 59 -9.72 -0.47 -21.29
C LEU A 59 -9.26 -0.41 -22.74
N CYS A 60 -10.14 -0.70 -23.68
CA CYS A 60 -9.84 -0.68 -25.11
C CYS A 60 -10.56 0.46 -25.81
N ARG A 61 -9.80 1.28 -26.56
CA ARG A 61 -10.32 2.34 -27.43
C ARG A 61 -9.53 2.29 -28.75
N ASP A 62 -10.22 2.25 -29.87
CA ASP A 62 -9.65 2.25 -31.23
C ASP A 62 -8.58 1.18 -31.44
N GLY A 63 -8.79 -0.02 -30.86
CA GLY A 63 -7.84 -1.13 -30.93
C GLY A 63 -6.65 -1.02 -29.93
N ASN A 64 -6.48 0.10 -29.26
CA ASN A 64 -5.45 0.29 -28.24
C ASN A 64 -5.97 -0.12 -26.86
N ILE A 65 -5.18 -0.88 -26.12
CA ILE A 65 -5.50 -1.31 -24.77
C ILE A 65 -4.69 -0.51 -23.77
N GLU A 66 -5.37 0.13 -22.84
CA GLU A 66 -4.77 0.88 -21.75
C GLU A 66 -5.02 0.20 -20.41
N TYR A 67 -3.96 -0.05 -19.67
CA TYR A 67 -3.99 -0.56 -18.32
C TYR A 67 -4.23 0.57 -17.32
N LYS A 68 -5.29 0.45 -16.52
CA LYS A 68 -5.67 1.46 -15.52
C LYS A 68 -5.80 0.86 -14.13
N LEU A 69 -5.46 1.66 -13.12
CA LEU A 69 -5.66 1.33 -11.70
C LEU A 69 -7.05 1.82 -11.28
N ILE A 70 -7.89 0.94 -10.72
CA ILE A 70 -9.30 1.26 -10.42
C ILE A 70 -9.41 2.39 -9.40
N HIS A 71 -8.64 2.37 -8.30
CA HIS A 71 -8.65 3.46 -7.31
C HIS A 71 -8.33 4.83 -7.93
N ARG A 72 -7.47 4.88 -8.95
CA ARG A 72 -7.18 6.13 -9.66
C ARG A 72 -8.34 6.57 -10.53
N LEU A 73 -9.01 5.64 -11.23
CA LEU A 73 -10.22 5.95 -12.01
C LEU A 73 -11.31 6.53 -11.10
N VAL A 74 -11.55 5.91 -9.94
CA VAL A 74 -12.52 6.41 -8.96
C VAL A 74 -12.12 7.80 -8.45
N ALA A 75 -10.87 7.97 -8.04
CA ALA A 75 -10.40 9.25 -7.52
C ALA A 75 -10.50 10.36 -8.58
N THR A 76 -10.11 10.08 -9.82
CA THR A 76 -10.21 11.06 -10.92
C THR A 76 -11.66 11.43 -11.23
N ALA A 77 -12.60 10.46 -11.20
CA ALA A 77 -13.98 10.71 -11.53
C ALA A 77 -14.77 11.40 -10.41
N PHE A 78 -14.44 11.15 -9.14
CA PHE A 78 -15.32 11.51 -8.03
C PHE A 78 -14.71 12.48 -6.99
N LEU A 79 -13.38 12.64 -6.96
CA LEU A 79 -12.70 13.54 -6.02
C LEU A 79 -12.11 14.73 -6.78
N ASP A 80 -12.26 15.91 -6.21
CA ASP A 80 -11.53 17.09 -6.69
C ASP A 80 -10.03 16.84 -6.50
N LYS A 81 -9.27 16.99 -7.58
CA LYS A 81 -7.82 16.78 -7.56
C LYS A 81 -7.10 18.12 -7.38
N PRO A 82 -6.47 18.36 -6.24
CA PRO A 82 -5.58 19.51 -6.04
C PRO A 82 -4.31 19.39 -6.90
N ASP A 83 -3.78 20.51 -7.38
CA ASP A 83 -2.69 20.56 -8.36
C ASP A 83 -1.40 19.83 -7.97
N ASN A 84 -1.13 19.66 -6.69
CA ASN A 84 0.13 19.12 -6.19
C ASN A 84 0.01 17.74 -5.52
N LEU A 85 -1.08 17.00 -5.73
CA LEU A 85 -1.30 15.71 -5.10
C LEU A 85 -1.33 14.57 -6.13
N PRO A 86 -0.15 13.97 -6.45
CA PRO A 86 -0.05 13.01 -7.56
C PRO A 86 -0.48 11.59 -7.21
N GLN A 87 -0.68 11.27 -5.92
CA GLN A 87 -0.97 9.92 -5.46
C GLN A 87 -2.38 9.80 -4.88
N VAL A 88 -2.91 8.58 -4.91
CA VAL A 88 -4.17 8.23 -4.25
C VAL A 88 -3.85 7.24 -3.13
N ASN A 89 -4.32 7.55 -1.93
CA ASN A 89 -4.20 6.72 -0.73
C ASN A 89 -5.52 6.02 -0.41
N HIS A 90 -5.46 4.81 0.16
CA HIS A 90 -6.57 4.11 0.78
C HIS A 90 -6.55 4.42 2.28
N LYS A 91 -7.57 5.11 2.80
CA LYS A 91 -7.64 5.57 4.20
C LYS A 91 -7.60 4.41 5.21
N ASP A 92 -8.15 3.26 4.84
CA ASP A 92 -8.16 2.04 5.67
C ASP A 92 -6.93 1.13 5.44
N GLU A 93 -5.96 1.54 4.62
CA GLU A 93 -4.82 0.75 4.16
C GLU A 93 -5.19 -0.53 3.38
N ASN A 94 -6.47 -0.72 3.02
CA ASN A 94 -6.95 -1.87 2.28
C ASN A 94 -7.11 -1.56 0.78
N LYS A 95 -6.25 -2.13 -0.06
CA LYS A 95 -6.25 -1.92 -1.51
C LYS A 95 -7.45 -2.54 -2.24
N GLU A 96 -8.19 -3.43 -1.57
CA GLU A 96 -9.41 -4.03 -2.07
C GLU A 96 -10.59 -3.04 -2.00
N ASN A 97 -10.56 -2.09 -1.07
CA ASN A 97 -11.62 -1.13 -0.85
C ASN A 97 -11.43 0.13 -1.71
N ASN A 98 -11.91 0.09 -2.95
CA ASN A 98 -11.80 1.18 -3.91
C ASN A 98 -13.02 2.13 -3.89
N ALA A 99 -13.85 2.10 -2.84
CA ALA A 99 -14.95 3.05 -2.67
C ALA A 99 -14.41 4.49 -2.52
N VAL A 100 -15.09 5.46 -3.12
CA VAL A 100 -14.68 6.88 -3.09
C VAL A 100 -14.54 7.44 -1.67
N SER A 101 -15.37 7.00 -0.74
CA SER A 101 -15.33 7.38 0.68
C SER A 101 -14.02 6.96 1.36
N ASN A 102 -13.37 5.90 0.86
CA ASN A 102 -12.10 5.37 1.36
C ASN A 102 -10.87 5.97 0.66
N LEU A 103 -11.03 6.73 -0.41
CA LEU A 103 -9.92 7.26 -1.19
C LEU A 103 -9.66 8.74 -0.88
N GLU A 104 -8.41 9.15 -1.05
CA GLU A 104 -8.00 10.55 -0.97
C GLU A 104 -6.80 10.82 -1.88
N TRP A 105 -6.74 12.02 -2.46
CA TRP A 105 -5.53 12.50 -3.12
C TRP A 105 -4.49 12.92 -2.07
N CYS A 106 -3.24 12.56 -2.28
CA CYS A 106 -2.18 12.87 -1.33
C CYS A 106 -0.82 13.09 -1.99
N SER A 107 0.11 13.69 -1.23
CA SER A 107 1.51 13.78 -1.63
C SER A 107 2.22 12.43 -1.48
N ALA A 108 3.34 12.26 -2.19
CA ALA A 108 4.17 11.06 -2.04
C ALA A 108 4.68 10.89 -0.60
N LEU A 109 5.13 11.99 0.03
CA LEU A 109 5.61 11.97 1.42
C LEU A 109 4.52 11.53 2.40
N TYR A 110 3.31 12.10 2.27
CA TYR A 110 2.17 11.71 3.10
C TYR A 110 1.87 10.22 2.96
N ASN A 111 1.78 9.71 1.73
CA ASN A 111 1.48 8.32 1.44
C ASN A 111 2.55 7.36 1.99
N ASP A 112 3.84 7.73 1.88
CA ASP A 112 4.94 6.92 2.44
C ASP A 112 4.92 6.87 3.97
N MET A 113 4.45 7.92 4.63
CA MET A 113 4.37 8.01 6.09
C MET A 113 3.03 7.52 6.65
N TYR A 114 2.04 7.31 5.79
CA TYR A 114 0.67 6.99 6.19
C TYR A 114 0.56 5.61 6.87
N GLY A 115 -0.32 5.55 7.87
CA GLY A 115 -0.75 4.32 8.50
C GLY A 115 0.33 3.52 9.21
N THR A 116 0.23 2.20 9.11
CA THR A 116 1.07 1.24 9.84
C THR A 116 2.23 0.67 9.01
N ARG A 117 2.33 1.01 7.71
CA ARG A 117 3.32 0.44 6.78
C ARG A 117 4.74 0.52 7.33
N ASN A 118 5.19 1.69 7.76
CA ASN A 118 6.55 1.88 8.27
C ASN A 118 6.79 1.12 9.56
N LYS A 119 5.78 1.01 10.43
CA LYS A 119 5.85 0.19 11.66
C LYS A 119 5.95 -1.30 11.30
N ARG A 120 5.16 -1.79 10.32
CA ARG A 120 5.22 -3.20 9.85
C ARG A 120 6.57 -3.53 9.23
N VAL A 121 7.11 -2.66 8.37
CA VAL A 121 8.43 -2.84 7.77
C VAL A 121 9.51 -2.85 8.85
N ALA A 122 9.47 -1.90 9.78
CA ALA A 122 10.43 -1.84 10.89
C ALA A 122 10.37 -3.13 11.73
N LYS A 123 9.16 -3.63 12.03
CA LYS A 123 8.98 -4.88 12.78
C LYS A 123 9.48 -6.10 12.01
N ALA A 124 9.22 -6.18 10.70
CA ALA A 124 9.71 -7.27 9.85
C ALA A 124 11.24 -7.31 9.72
N LEU A 125 11.90 -6.17 9.88
CA LEU A 125 13.35 -6.05 9.89
C LEU A 125 13.98 -6.21 11.29
N GLU A 126 13.17 -6.33 12.35
CA GLU A 126 13.67 -6.61 13.70
C GLU A 126 14.31 -8.01 13.74
N ARG A 127 15.54 -8.04 14.20
CA ARG A 127 16.27 -9.29 14.44
C ARG A 127 16.47 -9.42 15.94
N PRO A 128 15.89 -10.44 16.59
CA PRO A 128 16.02 -10.63 18.02
C PRO A 128 17.46 -10.99 18.42
N ILE A 129 17.83 -10.57 19.62
CA ILE A 129 19.15 -10.82 20.19
C ILE A 129 19.05 -11.26 21.65
N TYR A 130 20.09 -11.92 22.12
CA TYR A 130 20.41 -12.05 23.53
C TYR A 130 21.52 -11.06 23.92
N VAL A 131 21.31 -10.41 25.05
CA VAL A 131 22.36 -9.67 25.79
C VAL A 131 22.83 -10.55 26.90
N VAL A 132 24.12 -10.86 26.94
CA VAL A 132 24.70 -11.79 27.92
C VAL A 132 25.62 -11.01 28.85
N THR A 133 25.40 -11.13 30.15
CA THR A 133 26.24 -10.51 31.19
C THR A 133 27.53 -11.27 31.38
N SER A 134 28.51 -10.67 32.08
CA SER A 134 29.74 -11.34 32.49
C SER A 134 29.51 -12.56 33.39
N SER A 135 28.38 -12.61 34.09
CA SER A 135 27.97 -13.77 34.91
C SER A 135 27.21 -14.86 34.11
N GLY A 136 27.07 -14.70 32.79
CA GLY A 136 26.44 -15.68 31.92
C GLY A 136 24.90 -15.58 31.84
N HIS A 137 24.25 -14.62 32.51
CA HIS A 137 22.80 -14.44 32.36
C HIS A 137 22.46 -13.89 30.99
N ARG A 138 21.42 -14.47 30.37
CA ARG A 138 20.95 -14.13 29.01
C ARG A 138 19.60 -13.42 29.08
N TYR A 139 19.53 -12.23 28.52
CA TYR A 139 18.31 -11.44 28.41
C TYR A 139 17.87 -11.33 26.96
N PHE A 140 16.65 -11.74 26.67
CA PHE A 140 16.08 -11.67 25.34
C PHE A 140 15.57 -10.25 25.01
N PHE A 141 15.87 -9.78 23.80
CA PHE A 141 15.35 -8.55 23.23
C PHE A 141 14.90 -8.79 21.79
N GLU A 142 13.74 -8.27 21.42
CA GLU A 142 13.20 -8.37 20.04
C GLU A 142 14.11 -7.71 19.00
N SER A 143 14.99 -6.79 19.41
CA SER A 143 15.97 -6.18 18.51
C SER A 143 17.12 -5.50 19.29
N ALA A 144 18.27 -5.36 18.65
CA ALA A 144 19.40 -4.58 19.18
C ALA A 144 19.02 -3.11 19.47
N ARG A 145 18.03 -2.54 18.75
CA ARG A 145 17.51 -1.19 19.01
C ARG A 145 16.79 -1.10 20.36
N LYS A 146 15.95 -2.09 20.68
CA LYS A 146 15.21 -2.13 21.96
C LYS A 146 16.17 -2.35 23.12
N ALA A 147 17.14 -3.27 22.97
CA ALA A 147 18.18 -3.48 23.97
C ALA A 147 19.01 -2.23 24.22
N ALA A 148 19.50 -1.57 23.16
CA ALA A 148 20.28 -0.34 23.27
C ALA A 148 19.53 0.76 24.03
N LYS A 149 18.23 0.96 23.68
CA LYS A 149 17.40 1.98 24.35
C LYS A 149 17.17 1.68 25.82
N LEU A 150 16.92 0.43 26.19
CA LEU A 150 16.61 0.05 27.57
C LEU A 150 17.86 0.07 28.45
N LEU A 151 19.00 -0.38 27.91
CA LEU A 151 20.26 -0.52 28.64
C LEU A 151 21.18 0.72 28.54
N GLY A 152 20.77 1.76 27.80
CA GLY A 152 21.59 2.97 27.59
C GLY A 152 22.85 2.71 26.78
N LEU A 153 22.87 1.70 25.89
CA LEU A 153 24.04 1.27 25.14
C LEU A 153 24.07 1.87 23.72
N ASP A 154 25.29 2.02 23.16
CA ASP A 154 25.43 2.40 21.75
C ASP A 154 25.08 1.24 20.81
N ARG A 155 24.05 1.43 19.97
CA ARG A 155 23.58 0.42 19.03
C ARG A 155 24.64 0.02 18.00
N ARG A 156 25.50 0.96 17.55
CA ARG A 156 26.53 0.65 16.55
C ARG A 156 27.63 -0.22 17.15
N ALA A 157 27.97 0.03 18.41
CA ALA A 157 28.93 -0.79 19.15
C ALA A 157 28.36 -2.22 19.37
N MET A 158 27.10 -2.34 19.78
CA MET A 158 26.42 -3.64 19.88
C MET A 158 26.43 -4.42 18.56
N HIS A 159 26.13 -3.73 17.42
CA HIS A 159 26.19 -4.36 16.10
C HIS A 159 27.59 -4.82 15.69
N ARG A 160 28.63 -4.13 16.14
CA ARG A 160 30.03 -4.59 15.93
C ARG A 160 30.32 -5.87 16.70
N CYS A 161 29.79 -5.98 17.92
CA CYS A 161 29.89 -7.23 18.69
C CYS A 161 29.12 -8.38 18.03
N LEU A 162 27.87 -8.14 17.60
CA LEU A 162 27.04 -9.12 16.89
C LEU A 162 27.62 -9.60 15.54
N LYS A 163 28.59 -8.88 15.00
CA LYS A 163 29.36 -9.22 13.78
C LYS A 163 30.77 -9.72 14.07
N ASP A 164 31.05 -10.12 15.30
CA ASP A 164 32.32 -10.62 15.79
C ASP A 164 33.54 -9.65 15.59
N LYS A 165 33.24 -8.35 15.38
CA LYS A 165 34.28 -7.31 15.25
C LYS A 165 34.82 -6.83 16.60
N HIS A 166 34.07 -7.01 17.66
CA HIS A 166 34.40 -6.73 19.04
C HIS A 166 33.84 -7.82 19.95
N LYS A 167 34.59 -8.20 20.99
CA LYS A 167 34.15 -9.29 21.90
C LYS A 167 33.05 -8.85 22.86
N HIS A 168 33.09 -7.59 23.34
CA HIS A 168 32.14 -7.08 24.33
C HIS A 168 31.94 -5.57 24.20
N HIS A 169 30.88 -5.05 24.80
CA HIS A 169 30.63 -3.62 24.97
C HIS A 169 29.95 -3.38 26.33
N HIS A 170 30.59 -2.53 27.17
CA HIS A 170 30.14 -2.26 28.54
C HIS A 170 29.95 -3.52 29.41
N GLY A 171 30.83 -4.54 29.26
CA GLY A 171 30.70 -5.78 30.01
C GLY A 171 29.66 -6.78 29.53
N TYR A 172 28.96 -6.47 28.42
CA TYR A 172 28.03 -7.38 27.79
C TYR A 172 28.57 -8.00 26.51
N THR A 173 28.21 -9.24 26.26
CA THR A 173 28.34 -9.89 24.96
C THR A 173 26.95 -9.97 24.30
N PHE A 174 26.89 -10.15 22.98
CA PHE A 174 25.66 -10.09 22.21
C PHE A 174 25.60 -11.26 21.22
N GLU A 175 24.46 -11.93 21.16
CA GLU A 175 24.22 -13.07 20.29
C GLU A 175 22.93 -12.88 19.52
N TRP A 176 22.84 -13.36 18.27
CA TRP A 176 21.57 -13.43 17.58
C TRP A 176 20.69 -14.51 18.22
N ALA A 177 19.46 -14.18 18.53
CA ALA A 177 18.47 -15.19 18.88
C ALA A 177 17.96 -15.81 17.58
N VAL A 178 18.33 -17.07 17.36
CA VAL A 178 17.94 -17.87 16.19
C VAL A 178 16.54 -18.40 16.37
#